data_9b8308764050cdde188a970f92caca00
#
_entry.id   9b8308764050cdde188a970f92caca00
#
_cell.length_a   1.000
_cell.length_b   1.000
_cell.length_c   1.000
_cell.angle_alpha   90.00
_cell.angle_beta   90.00
_cell.angle_gamma   90.00
#
_symmetry.space_group_name_H-M   'P 1'
#
loop_
_entity.id
_entity.type
_entity.pdbx_description
1 polymer ?
#
loop_
_entity_poly.entity_id
_entity_poly.type
_entity_poly.pdbx_seq_one_letter_code
_entity_poly.pdbx_strand_id
1 'polypeptide(L)' 'MWSELSSDGVSKIETKGGKFDPTKMEAITTLPPSDDFPANTVIDELESGYMYKDRVLIPARVVVASEQ' A
#
# COMPACT_ATOMS: atom_id res chain seq x y z
N MET A 1 6.87 -19.48 -8.46
CA MET A 1 7.11 -18.92 -7.27
C MET A 1 5.91 -18.30 -6.66
N TRP A 2 5.72 -17.07 -6.87
CA TRP A 2 4.60 -16.38 -6.26
C TRP A 2 3.27 -16.74 -6.84
N SER A 3 3.26 -17.26 -8.04
CA SER A 3 2.01 -17.62 -8.66
C SER A 3 1.28 -18.70 -7.88
N GLU A 4 2.01 -19.45 -7.10
CA GLU A 4 1.36 -20.51 -6.35
C GLU A 4 0.46 -19.95 -5.26
N LEU A 5 0.89 -18.85 -4.65
CA LEU A 5 0.07 -18.25 -3.61
C LEU A 5 -1.20 -17.66 -4.19
N SER A 6 -1.10 -17.11 -5.37
CA SER A 6 -2.27 -16.48 -5.95
C SER A 6 -3.33 -17.50 -6.31
N SER A 7 -2.98 -18.75 -6.41
CA SER A 7 -3.98 -19.77 -6.73
C SER A 7 -5.02 -19.90 -5.62
N ASP A 8 -4.69 -19.46 -4.43
CA ASP A 8 -5.64 -19.47 -3.33
C ASP A 8 -6.46 -18.21 -3.24
N GLY A 9 -6.20 -17.26 -4.11
CA GLY A 9 -6.94 -16.03 -4.09
C GLY A 9 -6.34 -14.94 -3.22
N VAL A 10 -5.24 -15.25 -2.56
CA VAL A 10 -4.56 -14.28 -1.70
C VAL A 10 -3.52 -13.54 -2.52
N SER A 11 -3.54 -12.23 -2.43
CA SER A 11 -2.61 -11.39 -3.18
C SER A 11 -1.95 -10.40 -2.24
N LYS A 12 -0.70 -10.08 -2.56
CA LYS A 12 -0.01 -9.04 -1.83
C LYS A 12 -0.41 -7.69 -2.38
N ILE A 13 -0.67 -6.76 -1.49
CA ILE A 13 -1.05 -5.42 -1.89
C ILE A 13 0.21 -4.66 -2.31
N GLU A 14 0.20 -4.15 -3.53
CA GLU A 14 1.31 -3.35 -4.02
C GLU A 14 1.13 -1.91 -3.59
N THR A 15 2.13 -1.37 -2.93
CA THR A 15 2.02 -0.07 -2.33
C THR A 15 3.09 0.90 -2.82
N LYS A 16 4.34 0.49 -2.81
CA LYS A 16 5.45 1.40 -3.02
C LYS A 16 5.44 1.96 -4.43
N GLY A 17 5.54 3.27 -4.52
CA GLY A 17 5.57 3.93 -5.82
C GLY A 17 4.21 4.15 -6.43
N GLY A 18 3.14 3.73 -5.77
CA GLY A 18 1.82 3.88 -6.30
C GLY A 18 1.00 4.89 -5.55
N LYS A 19 -0.26 5.01 -5.93
CA LYS A 19 -1.15 5.91 -5.24
C LYS A 19 -1.60 5.30 -3.92
N PHE A 20 -1.80 6.16 -2.95
CA PHE A 20 -2.31 5.71 -1.67
C PHE A 20 -3.78 5.32 -1.81
N ASP A 21 -4.10 4.16 -1.29
CA ASP A 21 -5.47 3.65 -1.33
C ASP A 21 -5.93 3.41 0.09
N PRO A 22 -6.75 4.30 0.66
CA PRO A 22 -7.15 4.15 2.06
C PRO A 22 -8.00 2.91 2.31
N THR A 23 -8.55 2.30 1.28
CA THR A 23 -9.33 1.08 1.48
C THR A 23 -8.46 -0.15 1.62
N LYS A 24 -7.21 -0.06 1.19
CA LYS A 24 -6.31 -1.21 1.23
C LYS A 24 -5.06 -0.95 2.04
N MET A 25 -4.76 0.30 2.34
CA MET A 25 -3.53 0.66 3.00
C MET A 25 -3.83 1.56 4.18
N GLU A 26 -2.89 1.57 5.11
CA GLU A 26 -3.02 2.42 6.28
C GLU A 26 -1.81 3.32 6.34
N ALA A 27 -2.05 4.62 6.35
CA ALA A 27 -0.95 5.58 6.43
C ALA A 27 -0.54 5.72 7.88
N ILE A 28 0.59 5.12 8.21
CA ILE A 28 1.11 5.19 9.56
C ILE A 28 1.76 6.55 9.80
N THR A 29 2.46 7.04 8.80
CA THR A 29 3.18 8.30 8.89
C THR A 29 2.97 9.06 7.59
N THR A 30 2.87 10.37 7.70
CA THR A 30 2.77 11.20 6.52
C THR A 30 3.95 12.16 6.46
N LEU A 31 4.40 12.45 5.25
CA LEU A 31 5.48 13.38 5.00
C LEU A 31 5.01 14.41 4.01
N PRO A 32 5.65 15.58 3.98
CA PRO A 32 5.27 16.58 2.99
C PRO A 32 5.57 16.10 1.59
N PRO A 33 4.71 16.44 0.63
CA PRO A 33 4.95 16.01 -0.75
C PRO A 33 6.17 16.72 -1.33
N SER A 34 6.79 16.06 -2.30
CA SER A 34 7.94 16.59 -2.96
C SER A 34 7.80 16.36 -4.46
N ASP A 35 8.83 16.77 -5.21
CA ASP A 35 8.79 16.59 -6.65
C ASP A 35 8.73 15.13 -7.03
N ASP A 36 9.41 14.29 -6.24
CA ASP A 36 9.42 12.86 -6.53
C ASP A 36 8.17 12.17 -6.04
N PHE A 37 7.55 12.72 -5.01
CA PHE A 37 6.40 12.08 -4.40
C PHE A 37 5.30 13.11 -4.20
N PRO A 38 4.43 13.26 -5.19
CA PRO A 38 3.30 14.19 -5.02
C PRO A 38 2.36 13.70 -3.94
N ALA A 39 1.43 14.57 -3.57
CA ALA A 39 0.48 14.24 -2.52
C ALA A 39 -0.27 12.96 -2.85
N ASN A 40 -0.60 12.19 -1.82
CA ASN A 40 -1.33 10.95 -1.94
C ASN A 40 -0.54 9.86 -2.65
N THR A 41 0.79 9.93 -2.56
CA THR A 41 1.64 8.90 -3.14
C THR A 41 2.34 8.15 -2.01
N VAL A 42 2.43 6.84 -2.16
CA VAL A 42 3.13 6.02 -1.18
C VAL A 42 4.63 6.22 -1.35
N ILE A 43 5.27 6.68 -0.28
CA ILE A 43 6.69 6.90 -0.29
C ILE A 43 7.44 5.62 0.07
N ASP A 44 6.94 4.92 1.08
CA ASP A 44 7.62 3.72 1.55
C ASP A 44 6.59 2.77 2.11
N GLU A 45 6.95 1.51 2.15
CA GLU A 45 6.09 0.46 2.69
C GLU A 45 6.71 -0.05 3.97
N LEU A 46 6.04 0.15 5.08
CA LEU A 46 6.52 -0.31 6.36
C LEU A 46 6.15 -1.76 6.61
N GLU A 47 4.95 -2.14 6.18
CA GLU A 47 4.49 -3.49 6.39
C GLU A 47 3.63 -3.92 5.22
N SER A 48 3.87 -5.13 4.74
CA SER A 48 3.13 -5.64 3.60
C SER A 48 1.69 -5.95 3.98
N GLY A 49 0.78 -5.70 3.05
CA GLY A 49 -0.60 -6.06 3.23
C GLY A 49 -0.99 -7.17 2.30
N TYR A 50 -2.07 -7.84 2.62
CA TYR A 50 -2.58 -8.94 1.82
C TYR A 50 -4.08 -8.84 1.70
N MET A 51 -4.59 -9.25 0.57
CA MET A 51 -6.02 -9.30 0.37
C MET A 51 -6.41 -10.63 -0.25
N TYR A 52 -7.62 -11.03 0.02
CA TYR A 52 -8.18 -12.27 -0.48
C TYR A 52 -9.34 -11.91 -1.39
N LYS A 53 -9.15 -12.10 -2.69
CA LYS A 53 -10.14 -11.69 -3.69
C LYS A 53 -10.46 -10.21 -3.51
N ASP A 54 -11.62 -9.87 -3.03
CA ASP A 54 -12.01 -8.47 -2.86
C ASP A 54 -11.92 -8.01 -1.43
N ARG A 55 -11.34 -8.81 -0.54
CA ARG A 55 -11.31 -8.48 0.87
C ARG A 55 -9.89 -8.25 1.32
N VAL A 56 -9.69 -7.18 2.07
CA VAL A 56 -8.38 -6.91 2.65
C VAL A 56 -8.27 -7.68 3.95
N LEU A 57 -7.33 -8.61 3.98
CA LEU A 57 -7.08 -9.39 5.19
C LEU A 57 -6.16 -8.64 6.14
N ILE A 58 -5.07 -8.11 5.60
CA ILE A 58 -4.09 -7.36 6.38
C ILE A 58 -3.79 -6.11 5.58
N PRO A 59 -4.12 -4.94 6.12
CA PRO A 59 -3.83 -3.71 5.37
C PRO A 59 -2.33 -3.43 5.35
N ALA A 60 -1.87 -2.87 4.25
CA ALA A 60 -0.48 -2.47 4.13
C ALA A 60 -0.26 -1.20 4.94
N ARG A 61 0.85 -1.16 5.66
CA ARG A 61 1.21 0.02 6.43
C ARG A 61 2.30 0.77 5.67
N VAL A 62 2.01 2.00 5.36
CA VAL A 62 2.86 2.74 4.44
C VAL A 62 3.09 4.15 4.96
N VAL A 63 4.10 4.78 4.39
CA VAL A 63 4.36 6.20 4.56
C VAL A 63 3.92 6.88 3.27
N VAL A 64 3.09 7.90 3.41
CA VAL A 64 2.57 8.58 2.22
C VAL A 64 2.91 10.05 2.27
N ALA A 65 2.90 10.66 1.11
CA ALA A 65 3.07 12.10 0.99
C ALA A 65 1.70 12.75 1.13
N SER A 66 1.60 13.70 2.03
CA SER A 66 0.33 14.38 2.28
C SER A 66 0.60 15.84 2.55
N GLU A 67 -0.28 16.68 2.06
CA GLU A 67 -0.15 18.11 2.26
C GLU A 67 -0.63 18.55 3.64
N GLN A 68 -1.14 17.65 4.39
CA GLN A 68 -1.66 17.98 5.71
C GLN A 68 -0.57 18.35 6.68
#